data_322dca536ccd9d02bb64cc6047b2f978
#
_entry.id   322dca536ccd9d02bb64cc6047b2f978
#
_cell.length_a   1.000
_cell.length_b   1.000
_cell.length_c   1.000
_cell.angle_alpha   90.00
_cell.angle_beta   90.00
_cell.angle_gamma   90.00
#
_symmetry.space_group_name_H-M   'P 1'
#
loop_
_entity.id
_entity.type
_entity.pdbx_description
1 polymer ?
#
loop_
_entity_poly.entity_id
_entity_poly.type
_entity_poly.pdbx_seq_one_letter_code
_entity_poly.pdbx_strand_id
1 'polypeptide(L)'
;MIITVTLNPSIDRTISMPDLKIGSVNRCELISVDPAGKGVNVSRALDEFGVKTYAILVCGDLGAEWFDRKLDEVHIPHAIVHAPGITRNNVTIIEGHGDVTKINEPGITLSKDVINDVKDSLDAIEIKDNWVVFAGKLNPGAPISTYKDLAEFARSRGAKIAIDSSGPEFKAAMEMVPDLI
;
A
#
# COMPACT_ATOMS: atom_id res chain seq x y z
N MET A 1 0.37 12.79 14.63
CA MET A 1 0.51 11.42 14.05
C MET A 1 0.34 11.49 12.54
N ILE A 2 0.92 10.55 11.80
CA ILE A 2 0.74 10.43 10.34
C ILE A 2 0.07 9.10 10.06
N ILE A 3 -1.09 9.12 9.45
CA ILE A 3 -1.86 7.94 9.07
C ILE A 3 -1.62 7.69 7.58
N THR A 4 -1.22 6.48 7.22
CA THR A 4 -1.04 6.10 5.81
C THR A 4 -2.14 5.17 5.35
N VAL A 5 -2.66 5.38 4.16
CA VAL A 5 -3.68 4.51 3.55
C VAL A 5 -3.09 3.88 2.29
N THR A 6 -2.98 2.54 2.29
CA THR A 6 -2.47 1.74 1.19
C THR A 6 -3.57 0.84 0.65
N LEU A 7 -4.19 1.23 -0.46
CA LEU A 7 -5.29 0.43 -1.05
C LEU A 7 -4.80 -0.81 -1.81
N ASN A 8 -3.56 -0.80 -2.28
CA ASN A 8 -2.97 -1.87 -3.10
C ASN A 8 -1.58 -2.29 -2.57
N PRO A 9 -1.47 -2.78 -1.33
CA PRO A 9 -0.22 -3.29 -0.78
C PRO A 9 0.28 -4.49 -1.59
N SER A 10 1.54 -4.87 -1.39
CA SER A 10 2.15 -6.04 -2.02
C SER A 10 3.06 -6.80 -1.08
N ILE A 11 3.17 -8.10 -1.28
CA ILE A 11 4.24 -8.91 -0.71
C ILE A 11 5.41 -8.80 -1.69
N ASP A 12 6.43 -8.04 -1.34
CA ASP A 12 7.61 -7.87 -2.19
C ASP A 12 8.61 -9.00 -1.93
N ARG A 13 8.89 -9.78 -2.97
CA ARG A 13 9.84 -10.90 -2.94
C ARG A 13 11.05 -10.56 -3.77
N THR A 14 12.22 -10.53 -3.14
CA THR A 14 13.50 -10.39 -3.84
C THR A 14 14.17 -11.75 -3.93
N ILE A 15 14.50 -12.16 -5.15
CA ILE A 15 15.19 -13.41 -5.45
C ILE A 15 16.45 -13.13 -6.27
N SER A 16 17.45 -13.98 -6.17
CA SER A 16 18.65 -13.91 -7.01
C SER A 16 18.84 -15.20 -7.83
N MET A 17 19.46 -15.04 -8.99
CA MET A 17 19.89 -16.13 -9.84
C MET A 17 21.05 -15.69 -10.74
N PRO A 18 21.87 -16.64 -11.28
CA PRO A 18 22.97 -16.27 -12.18
C PRO A 18 22.49 -15.51 -13.43
N ASP A 19 21.52 -16.07 -14.15
CA ASP A 19 20.90 -15.51 -15.35
C ASP A 19 19.44 -15.94 -15.45
N LEU A 20 18.53 -15.03 -15.84
CA LEU A 20 17.14 -15.34 -16.13
C LEU A 20 17.02 -15.91 -17.56
N LYS A 21 16.66 -17.17 -17.69
CA LYS A 21 16.47 -17.86 -18.97
C LYS A 21 15.00 -17.98 -19.31
N ILE A 22 14.54 -17.17 -20.27
CA ILE A 22 13.15 -17.18 -20.75
C ILE A 22 12.86 -18.55 -21.39
N GLY A 23 11.68 -19.10 -21.12
CA GLY A 23 11.23 -20.40 -21.64
C GLY A 23 11.86 -21.63 -20.96
N SER A 24 12.56 -21.43 -19.86
CA SER A 24 13.25 -22.50 -19.12
C SER A 24 12.86 -22.50 -17.64
N VAL A 25 13.15 -23.59 -16.94
CA VAL A 25 13.06 -23.62 -15.48
C VAL A 25 14.26 -22.90 -14.89
N ASN A 26 14.00 -21.81 -14.17
CA ASN A 26 15.01 -21.07 -13.43
C ASN A 26 14.97 -21.47 -11.95
N ARG A 27 16.13 -21.70 -11.34
CA ARG A 27 16.27 -21.92 -9.90
C ARG A 27 16.91 -20.69 -9.30
N CYS A 28 16.33 -20.21 -8.20
CA CYS A 28 16.74 -18.97 -7.54
C CYS A 28 16.96 -19.17 -6.05
N GLU A 29 17.65 -18.23 -5.44
CA GLU A 29 17.75 -18.06 -4.00
C GLU A 29 16.80 -16.96 -3.54
N LEU A 30 16.14 -17.18 -2.42
CA LEU A 30 15.29 -16.15 -1.78
C LEU A 30 16.19 -15.21 -0.97
N ILE A 31 16.14 -13.92 -1.31
CA ILE A 31 16.86 -12.86 -0.56
C ILE A 31 15.99 -12.31 0.54
N SER A 32 14.77 -11.84 0.21
CA SER A 32 13.85 -11.27 1.19
C SER A 32 12.38 -11.45 0.81
N VAL A 33 11.49 -11.34 1.82
CA VAL A 33 10.05 -11.21 1.66
C VAL A 33 9.57 -10.13 2.62
N ASP A 34 9.11 -9.01 2.07
CA ASP A 34 8.82 -7.81 2.84
C ASP A 34 7.38 -7.32 2.62
N PRO A 35 6.70 -6.80 3.67
CA PRO A 35 5.46 -6.09 3.51
C PRO A 35 5.74 -4.76 2.81
N ALA A 36 5.03 -4.51 1.71
CA ALA A 36 5.28 -3.36 0.86
C ALA A 36 3.97 -2.70 0.37
N GLY A 37 4.16 -1.60 -0.32
CA GLY A 37 3.16 -0.65 -0.78
C GLY A 37 3.61 0.75 -0.38
N LYS A 38 3.30 1.76 -1.18
CA LYS A 38 3.85 3.11 -0.94
C LYS A 38 3.53 3.63 0.47
N GLY A 39 2.27 3.53 0.94
CA GLY A 39 1.91 3.97 2.28
C GLY A 39 2.56 3.13 3.38
N VAL A 40 2.68 1.81 3.20
CA VAL A 40 3.43 0.94 4.12
C VAL A 40 4.88 1.39 4.24
N ASN A 41 5.53 1.68 3.11
CA ASN A 41 6.92 2.14 3.09
C ASN A 41 7.06 3.51 3.76
N VAL A 42 6.07 4.41 3.58
CA VAL A 42 6.03 5.69 4.30
C VAL A 42 5.93 5.46 5.81
N SER A 43 5.03 4.57 6.28
CA SER A 43 4.92 4.28 7.72
C SER A 43 6.21 3.69 8.28
N ARG A 44 6.84 2.75 7.56
CA ARG A 44 8.13 2.17 7.99
C ARG A 44 9.22 3.24 8.11
N ALA A 45 9.35 4.11 7.10
CA ALA A 45 10.33 5.19 7.15
C ALA A 45 10.06 6.19 8.28
N LEU A 46 8.79 6.54 8.51
CA LEU A 46 8.41 7.43 9.61
C LEU A 46 8.76 6.84 10.97
N ASP A 47 8.53 5.54 11.15
CA ASP A 47 8.87 4.83 12.38
C ASP A 47 10.39 4.83 12.63
N GLU A 48 11.20 4.58 11.60
CA GLU A 48 12.67 4.67 11.67
C GLU A 48 13.15 6.08 12.09
N PHE A 49 12.41 7.14 11.75
CA PHE A 49 12.67 8.50 12.20
C PHE A 49 12.04 8.85 13.57
N GLY A 50 11.41 7.89 14.23
CA GLY A 50 10.73 8.10 15.52
C GLY A 50 9.45 8.93 15.42
N VAL A 51 8.85 9.03 14.24
CA VAL A 51 7.59 9.75 14.00
C VAL A 51 6.42 8.78 14.17
N LYS A 52 5.48 9.13 15.06
CA LYS A 52 4.29 8.30 15.26
C LYS A 52 3.49 8.15 13.97
N THR A 53 3.28 6.91 13.57
CA THR A 53 2.52 6.52 12.38
C THR A 53 1.42 5.53 12.72
N TYR A 54 0.44 5.40 11.83
CA TYR A 54 -0.58 4.35 11.83
C TYR A 54 -0.86 3.94 10.38
N ALA A 55 -0.82 2.65 10.06
CA ALA A 55 -1.01 2.16 8.70
C ALA A 55 -2.39 1.51 8.52
N ILE A 56 -3.17 1.98 7.55
CA ILE A 56 -4.39 1.31 7.09
C ILE A 56 -4.10 0.64 5.74
N LEU A 57 -4.33 -0.66 5.66
CA LEU A 57 -4.04 -1.46 4.47
C LEU A 57 -5.29 -2.23 4.01
N VAL A 58 -5.49 -2.32 2.70
CA VAL A 58 -6.51 -3.21 2.13
C VAL A 58 -5.83 -4.46 1.59
N CYS A 59 -5.93 -5.55 2.33
CA CYS A 59 -5.33 -6.83 1.97
C CYS A 59 -6.37 -7.83 1.46
N GLY A 60 -6.00 -8.67 0.52
CA GLY A 60 -6.78 -9.85 0.17
C GLY A 60 -6.80 -10.84 1.34
N ASP A 61 -7.90 -11.60 1.50
CA ASP A 61 -8.06 -12.60 2.56
C ASP A 61 -6.85 -13.54 2.66
N LEU A 62 -6.32 -13.93 1.50
CA LEU A 62 -5.03 -14.61 1.44
C LEU A 62 -3.90 -13.57 1.43
N GLY A 63 -3.22 -13.45 2.54
CA GLY A 63 -2.11 -12.51 2.78
C GLY A 63 -2.35 -11.53 3.91
N ALA A 64 -3.60 -11.28 4.33
CA ALA A 64 -3.93 -10.36 5.41
C ALA A 64 -3.22 -10.73 6.74
N GLU A 65 -3.35 -11.98 7.18
CA GLU A 65 -2.68 -12.48 8.40
C GLU A 65 -1.15 -12.37 8.33
N TRP A 66 -0.57 -12.56 7.14
CA TRP A 66 0.87 -12.40 6.95
C TRP A 66 1.29 -10.93 7.12
N PHE A 67 0.50 -9.98 6.58
CA PHE A 67 0.75 -8.56 6.75
C PHE A 67 0.63 -8.13 8.20
N ASP A 68 -0.44 -8.56 8.88
CA ASP A 68 -0.69 -8.29 10.30
C ASP A 68 0.53 -8.68 11.14
N ARG A 69 0.96 -9.94 11.04
CA ARG A 69 2.14 -10.43 11.73
C ARG A 69 3.43 -9.65 11.36
N LYS A 70 3.62 -9.30 10.08
CA LYS A 70 4.83 -8.60 9.64
C LYS A 70 4.91 -7.15 10.12
N LEU A 71 3.79 -6.48 10.26
CA LEU A 71 3.73 -5.13 10.81
C LEU A 71 3.86 -5.14 12.33
N ASP A 72 3.32 -6.16 12.99
CA ASP A 72 3.53 -6.40 14.42
C ASP A 72 5.01 -6.66 14.75
N GLU A 73 5.72 -7.46 13.95
CA GLU A 73 7.17 -7.74 14.12
C GLU A 73 8.02 -6.45 14.15
N VAL A 74 7.58 -5.41 13.42
CA VAL A 74 8.25 -4.10 13.38
C VAL A 74 7.55 -3.02 14.21
N HIS A 75 6.56 -3.41 15.01
CA HIS A 75 5.81 -2.55 15.94
C HIS A 75 5.10 -1.35 15.29
N ILE A 76 4.68 -1.46 14.04
CA ILE A 76 3.89 -0.42 13.36
C ILE A 76 2.41 -0.62 13.70
N PRO A 77 1.77 0.32 14.42
CA PRO A 77 0.33 0.28 14.65
C PRO A 77 -0.42 0.33 13.32
N HIS A 78 -1.38 -0.59 13.13
CA HIS A 78 -2.07 -0.72 11.85
C HIS A 78 -3.49 -1.25 11.97
N ALA A 79 -4.25 -1.13 10.89
CA ALA A 79 -5.52 -1.83 10.66
C ALA A 79 -5.49 -2.47 9.27
N ILE A 80 -5.97 -3.72 9.20
CA ILE A 80 -6.14 -4.43 7.95
C ILE A 80 -7.61 -4.49 7.59
N VAL A 81 -7.95 -3.88 6.47
CA VAL A 81 -9.24 -4.01 5.83
C VAL A 81 -9.19 -5.22 4.91
N HIS A 82 -10.07 -6.18 5.14
CA HIS A 82 -10.15 -7.41 4.36
C HIS A 82 -10.90 -7.20 3.05
N ALA A 83 -10.37 -7.76 1.97
CA ALA A 83 -11.05 -7.79 0.69
C ALA A 83 -10.98 -9.21 0.10
N PRO A 84 -12.01 -9.65 -0.63
CA PRO A 84 -11.97 -10.97 -1.28
C PRO A 84 -10.79 -11.09 -2.24
N GLY A 85 -10.05 -12.20 -2.17
CA GLY A 85 -8.95 -12.51 -3.09
C GLY A 85 -7.59 -12.67 -2.43
N ILE A 86 -6.55 -12.47 -3.23
CA ILE A 86 -5.14 -12.68 -2.83
C ILE A 86 -4.41 -11.34 -2.87
N THR A 87 -3.75 -10.99 -1.77
CA THR A 87 -2.81 -9.87 -1.79
C THR A 87 -1.71 -10.13 -2.81
N ARG A 88 -1.47 -9.17 -3.70
CA ARG A 88 -0.52 -9.31 -4.80
C ARG A 88 0.91 -9.54 -4.34
N ASN A 89 1.68 -10.21 -5.17
CA ASN A 89 3.12 -10.29 -5.05
C ASN A 89 3.79 -9.38 -6.10
N ASN A 90 4.89 -8.76 -5.70
CA ASN A 90 5.85 -8.20 -6.63
C ASN A 90 7.14 -9.01 -6.51
N VAL A 91 7.69 -9.44 -7.63
CA VAL A 91 8.93 -10.20 -7.65
C VAL A 91 10.04 -9.34 -8.26
N THR A 92 11.10 -9.14 -7.51
CA THR A 92 12.35 -8.54 -7.99
C THR A 92 13.38 -9.64 -8.19
N ILE A 93 13.86 -9.79 -9.41
CA ILE A 93 14.89 -10.74 -9.80
C ILE A 93 16.20 -9.99 -9.94
N ILE A 94 17.22 -10.39 -9.19
CA ILE A 94 18.58 -9.85 -9.28
C ILE A 94 19.45 -10.91 -9.97
N GLU A 95 20.04 -10.56 -11.11
CA GLU A 95 20.90 -11.44 -11.87
C GLU A 95 22.38 -11.26 -11.46
N GLY A 96 23.18 -12.31 -11.63
CA GLY A 96 24.57 -12.33 -11.18
C GLY A 96 25.47 -11.26 -11.81
N HIS A 97 25.08 -10.74 -12.98
CA HIS A 97 25.76 -9.63 -13.65
C HIS A 97 25.22 -8.24 -13.29
N GLY A 98 24.21 -8.17 -12.39
CA GLY A 98 23.69 -6.93 -11.82
C GLY A 98 22.40 -6.42 -12.45
N ASP A 99 21.86 -7.04 -13.46
CA ASP A 99 20.55 -6.68 -14.03
C ASP A 99 19.42 -6.98 -13.05
N VAL A 100 18.38 -6.12 -13.06
CA VAL A 100 17.22 -6.23 -12.17
C VAL A 100 15.93 -6.26 -13.00
N THR A 101 15.24 -7.38 -12.94
CA THR A 101 13.91 -7.55 -13.55
C THR A 101 12.83 -7.52 -12.49
N LYS A 102 11.75 -6.75 -12.74
CA LYS A 102 10.59 -6.68 -11.83
C LYS A 102 9.33 -7.20 -12.49
N ILE A 103 8.62 -8.07 -11.78
CA ILE A 103 7.33 -8.63 -12.18
C ILE A 103 6.32 -8.23 -11.10
N ASN A 104 5.37 -7.35 -11.46
CA ASN A 104 4.40 -6.82 -10.53
C ASN A 104 3.00 -7.32 -10.88
N GLU A 105 2.33 -7.94 -9.92
CA GLU A 105 0.93 -8.33 -10.06
C GLU A 105 0.00 -7.11 -9.92
N PRO A 106 -1.18 -7.14 -10.54
CA PRO A 106 -2.11 -6.01 -10.54
C PRO A 106 -2.74 -5.71 -9.18
N GLY A 107 -2.96 -6.73 -8.36
CA GLY A 107 -3.66 -6.65 -7.07
C GLY A 107 -5.15 -7.00 -7.15
N ILE A 108 -5.82 -6.92 -5.99
CA ILE A 108 -7.25 -7.23 -5.82
C ILE A 108 -8.15 -6.15 -6.42
N THR A 109 -9.41 -6.50 -6.71
CA THR A 109 -10.43 -5.51 -7.09
C THR A 109 -11.10 -4.96 -5.83
N LEU A 110 -11.33 -3.64 -5.77
CA LEU A 110 -12.02 -3.00 -4.65
C LEU A 110 -13.52 -2.92 -4.93
N SER A 111 -14.31 -3.41 -3.97
CA SER A 111 -15.76 -3.15 -3.94
C SER A 111 -16.06 -1.85 -3.19
N LYS A 112 -17.32 -1.38 -3.32
CA LYS A 112 -17.79 -0.24 -2.53
C LYS A 112 -17.77 -0.51 -1.03
N ASP A 113 -18.04 -1.77 -0.63
CA ASP A 113 -18.05 -2.16 0.78
C ASP A 113 -16.64 -2.06 1.37
N VAL A 114 -15.62 -2.56 0.66
CA VAL A 114 -14.22 -2.43 1.07
C VAL A 114 -13.80 -0.95 1.22
N ILE A 115 -14.27 -0.07 0.32
CA ILE A 115 -14.01 1.38 0.45
C ILE A 115 -14.71 1.97 1.69
N ASN A 116 -15.91 1.49 2.03
CA ASN A 116 -16.59 1.90 3.26
C ASN A 116 -15.84 1.40 4.50
N ASP A 117 -15.35 0.17 4.51
CA ASP A 117 -14.53 -0.38 5.60
C ASP A 117 -13.23 0.42 5.81
N VAL A 118 -12.64 0.98 4.73
CA VAL A 118 -11.52 1.93 4.86
C VAL A 118 -11.95 3.22 5.57
N LYS A 119 -13.15 3.75 5.26
CA LYS A 119 -13.70 4.93 5.95
C LYS A 119 -13.97 4.64 7.41
N ASP A 120 -14.54 3.47 7.72
CA ASP A 120 -14.80 3.04 9.09
C ASP A 120 -13.49 2.89 9.87
N SER A 121 -12.43 2.37 9.24
CA SER A 121 -11.08 2.32 9.83
C SER A 121 -10.49 3.70 10.11
N LEU A 122 -10.76 4.69 9.24
CA LEU A 122 -10.38 6.09 9.48
C LEU A 122 -11.20 6.72 10.61
N ASP A 123 -12.49 6.42 10.72
CA ASP A 123 -13.37 6.92 11.82
C ASP A 123 -13.04 6.25 13.17
N ALA A 124 -12.44 5.06 13.18
CA ALA A 124 -12.05 4.35 14.40
C ALA A 124 -10.82 4.95 15.09
N ILE A 125 -10.11 5.87 14.45
CA ILE A 125 -8.90 6.52 14.98
C ILE A 125 -9.08 8.03 14.99
N GLU A 126 -8.37 8.72 15.91
CA GLU A 126 -8.39 10.19 15.96
C GLU A 126 -7.58 10.77 14.80
N ILE A 127 -8.26 11.19 13.73
CA ILE A 127 -7.60 11.77 12.54
C ILE A 127 -7.62 13.30 12.52
N LYS A 128 -8.41 13.94 13.39
CA LYS A 128 -8.49 15.41 13.48
C LYS A 128 -7.10 16.00 13.78
N ASP A 129 -6.74 17.05 13.05
CA ASP A 129 -5.44 17.74 13.10
C ASP A 129 -4.22 16.85 12.79
N ASN A 130 -4.44 15.60 12.37
CA ASN A 130 -3.42 14.67 11.91
C ASN A 130 -3.31 14.66 10.39
N TRP A 131 -2.21 14.11 9.88
CA TRP A 131 -2.04 13.87 8.45
C TRP A 131 -2.61 12.52 8.05
N VAL A 132 -3.37 12.49 6.94
CA VAL A 132 -3.75 11.26 6.25
C VAL A 132 -3.10 11.26 4.87
N VAL A 133 -2.25 10.26 4.63
CA VAL A 133 -1.45 10.09 3.42
C VAL A 133 -2.06 8.98 2.57
N PHE A 134 -2.62 9.30 1.42
CA PHE A 134 -3.07 8.31 0.44
C PHE A 134 -1.93 8.08 -0.55
N ALA A 135 -1.36 6.88 -0.53
CA ALA A 135 -0.15 6.61 -1.30
C ALA A 135 -0.25 5.33 -2.13
N GLY A 136 0.24 5.42 -3.36
CA GLY A 136 0.34 4.31 -4.30
C GLY A 136 -0.64 4.40 -5.46
N LYS A 137 -0.62 3.33 -6.27
CA LYS A 137 -1.51 3.16 -7.41
C LYS A 137 -2.82 2.52 -6.96
N LEU A 138 -3.93 2.94 -7.56
CA LEU A 138 -5.22 2.28 -7.32
C LEU A 138 -5.23 0.83 -7.82
N ASN A 139 -6.11 0.06 -7.23
CA ASN A 139 -6.40 -1.31 -7.63
C ASN A 139 -7.08 -1.35 -9.01
N PRO A 140 -6.95 -2.45 -9.75
CA PRO A 140 -7.66 -2.64 -11.02
C PRO A 140 -9.17 -2.45 -10.87
N GLY A 141 -9.77 -1.70 -11.79
CA GLY A 141 -11.21 -1.46 -11.80
C GLY A 141 -11.75 -0.50 -10.73
N ALA A 142 -10.92 -0.01 -9.82
CA ALA A 142 -11.34 1.00 -8.87
C ALA A 142 -11.70 2.33 -9.59
N PRO A 143 -12.78 3.02 -9.19
CA PRO A 143 -13.09 4.35 -9.73
C PRO A 143 -11.90 5.30 -9.56
N ILE A 144 -11.60 6.10 -10.58
CA ILE A 144 -10.50 7.07 -10.54
C ILE A 144 -10.69 8.13 -9.44
N SER A 145 -11.94 8.35 -8.99
CA SER A 145 -12.27 9.25 -7.88
C SER A 145 -11.97 8.68 -6.50
N THR A 146 -11.59 7.40 -6.39
CA THR A 146 -11.45 6.72 -5.08
C THR A 146 -10.58 7.50 -4.09
N TYR A 147 -9.41 7.97 -4.51
CA TYR A 147 -8.54 8.78 -3.62
C TYR A 147 -9.16 10.14 -3.29
N LYS A 148 -9.81 10.79 -4.26
CA LYS A 148 -10.55 12.03 -4.02
C LYS A 148 -11.64 11.83 -2.96
N ASP A 149 -12.48 10.80 -3.13
CA ASP A 149 -13.62 10.51 -2.26
C ASP A 149 -13.17 10.18 -0.81
N LEU A 150 -12.09 9.40 -0.68
CA LEU A 150 -11.51 9.08 0.63
C LEU A 150 -10.83 10.30 1.27
N ALA A 151 -10.15 11.11 0.49
CA ALA A 151 -9.50 12.34 0.97
C ALA A 151 -10.52 13.39 1.41
N GLU A 152 -11.60 13.59 0.66
CA GLU A 152 -12.72 14.46 1.06
C GLU A 152 -13.37 13.96 2.35
N PHE A 153 -13.55 12.65 2.48
CA PHE A 153 -14.05 12.04 3.70
C PHE A 153 -13.12 12.34 4.91
N ALA A 154 -11.82 12.08 4.79
CA ALA A 154 -10.86 12.35 5.87
C ALA A 154 -10.78 13.85 6.20
N ARG A 155 -10.82 14.73 5.19
CA ARG A 155 -10.85 16.18 5.39
C ARG A 155 -12.10 16.63 6.15
N SER A 156 -13.25 16.04 5.90
CA SER A 156 -14.49 16.36 6.62
C SER A 156 -14.41 16.03 8.13
N ARG A 157 -13.45 15.18 8.54
CA ARG A 157 -13.10 14.86 9.95
C ARG A 157 -11.97 15.73 10.51
N GLY A 158 -11.52 16.73 9.73
CA GLY A 158 -10.49 17.68 10.16
C GLY A 158 -9.04 17.21 9.92
N ALA A 159 -8.84 16.20 9.09
CA ALA A 159 -7.50 15.75 8.72
C ALA A 159 -6.84 16.70 7.71
N LYS A 160 -5.50 16.78 7.72
CA LYS A 160 -4.68 17.29 6.65
C LYS A 160 -4.39 16.16 5.66
N ILE A 161 -4.41 16.47 4.37
CA ILE A 161 -4.37 15.46 3.31
C ILE A 161 -3.06 15.55 2.53
N ALA A 162 -2.37 14.41 2.40
CA ALA A 162 -1.26 14.24 1.48
C ALA A 162 -1.59 13.17 0.44
N ILE A 163 -1.22 13.40 -0.83
CA ILE A 163 -1.44 12.47 -1.94
C ILE A 163 -0.11 12.15 -2.63
N ASP A 164 0.30 10.89 -2.59
CA ASP A 164 1.41 10.35 -3.39
C ASP A 164 0.89 9.30 -4.38
N SER A 165 0.49 9.74 -5.55
CA SER A 165 -0.04 8.88 -6.60
C SER A 165 0.43 9.34 -7.98
N SER A 166 -0.12 8.75 -9.04
CA SER A 166 0.19 9.11 -10.43
C SER A 166 -1.01 8.80 -11.33
N GLY A 167 -0.96 9.29 -12.57
CA GLY A 167 -1.97 8.95 -13.56
C GLY A 167 -3.32 9.65 -13.36
N PRO A 168 -4.42 9.06 -13.87
CA PRO A 168 -5.75 9.64 -13.81
C PRO A 168 -6.27 9.84 -12.39
N GLU A 169 -6.01 8.90 -11.48
CA GLU A 169 -6.42 8.95 -10.08
C GLU A 169 -5.75 10.11 -9.32
N PHE A 170 -4.49 10.42 -9.64
CA PHE A 170 -3.82 11.60 -9.10
C PHE A 170 -4.48 12.88 -9.58
N LYS A 171 -4.78 12.98 -10.89
CA LYS A 171 -5.46 14.17 -11.44
C LYS A 171 -6.82 14.39 -10.79
N ALA A 172 -7.61 13.33 -10.59
CA ALA A 172 -8.90 13.41 -9.91
C ALA A 172 -8.75 13.87 -8.45
N ALA A 173 -7.73 13.36 -7.73
CA ALA A 173 -7.47 13.75 -6.35
C ALA A 173 -7.03 15.23 -6.22
N MET A 174 -6.36 15.81 -7.23
CA MET A 174 -5.98 17.23 -7.22
C MET A 174 -7.19 18.18 -7.20
N GLU A 175 -8.35 17.76 -7.65
CA GLU A 175 -9.57 18.59 -7.61
C GLU A 175 -10.01 18.95 -6.19
N MET A 176 -9.66 18.14 -5.18
CA MET A 176 -9.95 18.43 -3.79
C MET A 176 -8.88 19.32 -3.11
N VAL A 177 -7.85 19.74 -3.85
CA VAL A 177 -6.75 20.60 -3.38
C VAL A 177 -6.10 20.02 -2.09
N PRO A 178 -5.30 18.96 -2.17
CA PRO A 178 -4.63 18.39 -0.99
C PRO A 178 -3.63 19.38 -0.38
N ASP A 179 -3.28 19.18 0.89
CA ASP A 179 -2.35 20.05 1.63
C ASP A 179 -0.88 19.75 1.26
N LEU A 180 -0.60 18.54 0.75
CA LEU A 180 0.73 18.10 0.28
C LEU A 180 0.57 17.13 -0.90
N ILE A 181 1.54 17.17 -1.84
CA ILE A 181 1.65 16.26 -2.99
C ILE A 181 3.11 15.79 -3.14
#